data_05926f2bbce4455d952ecdf1a902b627
#
_entry.id   05926f2bbce4455d952ecdf1a902b627
#
_cell.length_a   1.000
_cell.length_b   1.000
_cell.length_c   1.000
_cell.angle_alpha   90.00
_cell.angle_beta   90.00
_cell.angle_gamma   90.00
#
_symmetry.space_group_name_H-M   'P 1'
#
loop_
_entity.id
_entity.type
_entity.pdbx_description
1 polymer ?
#
loop_
_entity_poly.entity_id
_entity_poly.type
_entity_poly.pdbx_seq_one_letter_code
_entity_poly.pdbx_strand_id
1 'polypeptide(L)'
;MNNDINKEIEKEAVFGITPVLQSEKIYGFMDAFLVLSGYCIATWSYTQGSYLATLVNFKQLLIGAFLGAILMLVIYQLPVILSVRYGIDIWIWLRSVFGHFGVKIMTVIIIVINFPWYAVCAELFASSMKNLAALFGLELPDSLHLVFGILCVLIGTFIAYKGIATITWTTRILVPLLLGVGVMVVIIGFTSVPFEVIWNYKPANTGYSNRIIPYIISIEANFAFVITLVGGMSGVPRLTKSERSGFWAECLDRDCQDLFL
;
A
#
# COMPACT_ATOMS: atom_id res chain seq x y z
N MET A 1 -3.47 -28.63 -21.88
CA MET A 1 -2.67 -27.61 -22.60
C MET A 1 -2.82 -26.20 -22.02
N ASN A 2 -4.01 -25.66 -21.80
CA ASN A 2 -4.14 -24.33 -21.17
C ASN A 2 -3.69 -24.27 -19.69
N ASN A 3 -3.87 -25.32 -18.90
CA ASN A 3 -3.48 -25.32 -17.48
C ASN A 3 -1.96 -25.34 -17.26
N ASP A 4 -1.21 -25.94 -18.16
CA ASP A 4 0.25 -26.01 -18.02
C ASP A 4 0.92 -24.71 -18.46
N ILE A 5 0.38 -24.09 -19.49
CA ILE A 5 0.82 -22.75 -19.95
C ILE A 5 0.55 -21.69 -18.87
N ASN A 6 -0.63 -21.74 -18.23
CA ASN A 6 -0.94 -20.83 -17.12
C ASN A 6 -0.01 -21.02 -15.91
N LYS A 7 0.41 -22.25 -15.61
CA LYS A 7 1.38 -22.52 -14.54
C LYS A 7 2.79 -22.06 -14.88
N GLU A 8 3.20 -22.13 -16.14
CA GLU A 8 4.49 -21.58 -16.57
C GLU A 8 4.47 -20.05 -16.54
N ILE A 9 3.41 -19.43 -17.02
CA ILE A 9 3.20 -17.98 -16.93
C ILE A 9 3.22 -17.50 -15.47
N GLU A 10 2.52 -18.21 -14.57
CA GLU A 10 2.55 -17.91 -13.14
C GLU A 10 3.96 -17.99 -12.55
N LYS A 11 4.75 -18.98 -12.95
CA LYS A 11 6.15 -19.10 -12.49
C LYS A 11 7.04 -17.97 -13.03
N GLU A 12 6.95 -17.67 -14.31
CA GLU A 12 7.75 -16.61 -14.93
C GLU A 12 7.35 -15.22 -14.40
N ALA A 13 6.06 -14.98 -14.19
CA ALA A 13 5.56 -13.75 -13.61
C ALA A 13 6.03 -13.57 -12.15
N VAL A 14 6.10 -14.66 -11.38
CA VAL A 14 6.59 -14.63 -9.98
C VAL A 14 8.08 -14.33 -9.91
N PHE A 15 8.89 -14.88 -10.80
CA PHE A 15 10.34 -14.66 -10.76
C PHE A 15 10.80 -13.29 -11.29
N GLY A 16 9.95 -12.56 -12.03
CA GLY A 16 10.23 -11.17 -12.45
C GLY A 16 11.44 -10.97 -13.35
N ILE A 17 12.07 -12.05 -13.82
CA ILE A 17 13.35 -12.01 -14.53
C ILE A 17 13.14 -11.85 -16.03
N THR A 18 12.07 -12.44 -16.56
CA THR A 18 11.73 -12.40 -17.98
C THR A 18 10.64 -11.38 -18.28
N PRO A 19 10.69 -10.69 -19.43
CA PRO A 19 9.60 -9.82 -19.87
C PRO A 19 8.31 -10.62 -20.07
N VAL A 20 7.20 -10.12 -19.54
CA VAL A 20 5.86 -10.70 -19.77
C VAL A 20 5.39 -10.31 -21.18
N LEU A 21 5.08 -11.29 -22.00
CA LEU A 21 4.57 -11.06 -23.34
C LEU A 21 3.14 -10.47 -23.31
N GLN A 22 2.76 -9.74 -24.35
CA GLN A 22 1.43 -9.12 -24.42
C GLN A 22 0.29 -10.14 -24.33
N SER A 23 0.50 -11.35 -24.85
CA SER A 23 -0.45 -12.47 -24.79
C SER A 23 -0.60 -13.08 -23.40
N GLU A 24 0.37 -12.86 -22.54
CA GLU A 24 0.44 -13.41 -21.17
C GLU A 24 -0.12 -12.47 -20.12
N LYS A 25 -0.38 -11.21 -20.49
CA LYS A 25 -0.92 -10.22 -19.57
C LYS A 25 -2.35 -10.56 -19.17
N ILE A 26 -2.59 -10.64 -17.87
CA ILE A 26 -3.83 -11.13 -17.30
C ILE A 26 -4.75 -10.02 -16.77
N TYR A 27 -4.19 -8.91 -16.28
CA TYR A 27 -4.96 -7.90 -15.59
C TYR A 27 -5.65 -6.91 -16.54
N GLY A 28 -6.95 -6.75 -16.35
CA GLY A 28 -7.71 -5.58 -16.81
C GLY A 28 -7.55 -4.42 -15.83
N PHE A 29 -8.26 -3.32 -16.09
CA PHE A 29 -8.24 -2.16 -15.20
C PHE A 29 -8.67 -2.52 -13.77
N MET A 30 -9.82 -3.21 -13.60
CA MET A 30 -10.39 -3.51 -12.28
C MET A 30 -9.49 -4.42 -11.44
N ASP A 31 -8.89 -5.45 -12.05
CA ASP A 31 -8.00 -6.34 -11.32
C ASP A 31 -6.71 -5.63 -10.90
N ALA A 32 -6.13 -4.83 -11.79
CA ALA A 32 -4.97 -4.02 -11.48
C ALA A 32 -5.27 -3.02 -10.36
N PHE A 33 -6.40 -2.31 -10.45
CA PHE A 33 -6.86 -1.38 -9.42
C PHE A 33 -7.02 -2.06 -8.07
N LEU A 34 -7.74 -3.19 -7.98
CA LEU A 34 -7.97 -3.88 -6.72
C LEU A 34 -6.67 -4.41 -6.09
N VAL A 35 -5.75 -4.93 -6.89
CA VAL A 35 -4.48 -5.43 -6.35
C VAL A 35 -3.61 -4.27 -5.88
N LEU A 36 -3.52 -3.17 -6.63
CA LEU A 36 -2.78 -1.97 -6.23
C LEU A 36 -3.41 -1.33 -4.98
N SER A 37 -4.74 -1.17 -4.97
CA SER A 37 -5.46 -0.64 -3.79
C SER A 37 -5.24 -1.49 -2.53
N GLY A 38 -5.01 -2.78 -2.67
CA GLY A 38 -4.66 -3.66 -1.55
C GLY A 38 -3.33 -3.29 -0.88
N TYR A 39 -2.41 -2.64 -1.58
CA TYR A 39 -1.18 -2.11 -0.99
C TYR A 39 -1.41 -0.81 -0.21
N CYS A 40 -2.33 0.01 -0.65
CA CYS A 40 -2.54 1.36 -0.11
C CYS A 40 -3.62 1.39 0.98
N ILE A 41 -4.72 0.67 0.80
CA ILE A 41 -5.84 0.63 1.75
C ILE A 41 -5.58 -0.44 2.80
N ALA A 42 -4.84 -0.08 3.84
CA ALA A 42 -4.53 -0.97 4.94
C ALA A 42 -4.58 -0.21 6.27
N THR A 43 -4.56 -0.94 7.38
CA THR A 43 -4.67 -0.37 8.74
C THR A 43 -3.61 0.69 9.04
N TRP A 44 -2.44 0.59 8.42
CA TRP A 44 -1.37 1.58 8.58
C TRP A 44 -1.73 2.96 8.03
N SER A 45 -2.55 3.07 6.97
CA SER A 45 -2.99 4.36 6.44
C SER A 45 -3.77 5.14 7.48
N TYR A 46 -4.69 4.48 8.21
CA TYR A 46 -5.43 5.10 9.32
C TYR A 46 -4.51 5.50 10.47
N THR A 47 -3.50 4.68 10.76
CA THR A 47 -2.49 5.00 11.81
C THR A 47 -1.67 6.21 11.42
N GLN A 48 -1.26 6.31 10.16
CA GLN A 48 -0.55 7.47 9.63
C GLN A 48 -1.40 8.74 9.71
N GLY A 49 -2.66 8.68 9.26
CA GLY A 49 -3.59 9.82 9.36
C GLY A 49 -3.76 10.30 10.80
N SER A 50 -3.94 9.37 11.74
CA SER A 50 -4.03 9.67 13.18
C SER A 50 -2.76 10.35 13.70
N TYR A 51 -1.58 9.88 13.31
CA TYR A 51 -0.30 10.49 13.67
C TYR A 51 -0.18 11.91 13.10
N LEU A 52 -0.48 12.10 11.83
CA LEU A 52 -0.40 13.41 11.19
C LEU A 52 -1.39 14.42 11.78
N ALA A 53 -2.56 13.98 12.22
CA ALA A 53 -3.53 14.83 12.91
C ALA A 53 -3.00 15.37 14.26
N THR A 54 -2.01 14.74 14.88
CA THR A 54 -1.34 15.30 16.06
C THR A 54 -0.35 16.42 15.74
N LEU A 55 0.10 16.52 14.50
CA LEU A 55 1.12 17.45 14.05
C LEU A 55 0.55 18.68 13.35
N VAL A 56 -0.50 18.51 12.54
CA VAL A 56 -1.04 19.54 11.66
C VAL A 56 -2.55 19.68 11.80
N ASN A 57 -3.07 20.83 11.40
CA ASN A 57 -4.53 21.03 11.32
C ASN A 57 -5.12 20.30 10.10
N PHE A 58 -6.44 20.16 10.07
CA PHE A 58 -7.13 19.41 9.02
C PHE A 58 -6.84 19.95 7.60
N LYS A 59 -6.77 21.26 7.43
CA LYS A 59 -6.46 21.89 6.14
C LYS A 59 -5.04 21.57 5.66
N GLN A 60 -4.08 21.64 6.57
CA GLN A 60 -2.68 21.31 6.27
C GLN A 60 -2.51 19.82 5.98
N LEU A 61 -3.26 18.96 6.69
CA LEU A 61 -3.26 17.52 6.46
C LEU A 61 -3.74 17.22 5.04
N LEU A 62 -4.87 17.77 4.61
CA LEU A 62 -5.38 17.60 3.25
C LEU A 62 -4.40 18.10 2.18
N ILE A 63 -3.83 19.28 2.37
CA ILE A 63 -2.84 19.83 1.42
C ILE A 63 -1.58 18.96 1.41
N GLY A 64 -1.12 18.52 2.58
CA GLY A 64 0.06 17.66 2.71
C GLY A 64 -0.12 16.30 2.04
N ALA A 65 -1.28 15.68 2.22
CA ALA A 65 -1.65 14.43 1.55
C ALA A 65 -1.68 14.62 0.03
N PHE A 66 -2.39 15.64 -0.45
CA PHE A 66 -2.51 15.93 -1.88
C PHE A 66 -1.16 16.23 -2.54
N LEU A 67 -0.31 17.07 -1.91
CA LEU A 67 1.01 17.38 -2.44
C LEU A 67 1.93 16.15 -2.43
N GLY A 68 1.92 15.37 -1.35
CA GLY A 68 2.69 14.14 -1.26
C GLY A 68 2.30 13.14 -2.35
N ALA A 69 0.99 12.92 -2.56
CA ALA A 69 0.48 12.03 -3.59
C ALA A 69 0.81 12.50 -5.01
N ILE A 70 0.58 13.77 -5.35
CA ILE A 70 0.87 14.30 -6.69
C ILE A 70 2.37 14.19 -7.02
N LEU A 71 3.25 14.54 -6.08
CA LEU A 71 4.69 14.42 -6.28
C LEU A 71 5.08 12.98 -6.60
N MET A 72 4.48 12.01 -5.90
CA MET A 72 4.76 10.61 -6.13
C MET A 72 4.14 10.09 -7.41
N LEU A 73 2.92 10.50 -7.76
CA LEU A 73 2.29 10.16 -9.03
C LEU A 73 3.20 10.48 -10.21
N VAL A 74 3.78 11.69 -10.23
CA VAL A 74 4.68 12.11 -11.31
C VAL A 74 5.91 11.20 -11.40
N ILE A 75 6.48 10.80 -10.25
CA ILE A 75 7.68 9.95 -10.22
C ILE A 75 7.35 8.51 -10.63
N TYR A 76 6.23 7.97 -10.16
CA TYR A 76 5.89 6.56 -10.36
C TYR A 76 5.25 6.25 -11.71
N GLN A 77 4.55 7.18 -12.32
CA GLN A 77 3.85 6.92 -13.58
C GLN A 77 4.79 6.52 -14.72
N LEU A 78 6.00 7.05 -14.76
CA LEU A 78 6.96 6.66 -15.78
C LEU A 78 7.38 5.19 -15.65
N PRO A 79 7.85 4.69 -14.50
CA PRO A 79 8.11 3.25 -14.28
C PRO A 79 6.90 2.36 -14.54
N VAL A 80 5.70 2.78 -14.13
CA VAL A 80 4.44 2.02 -14.35
C VAL A 80 4.17 1.85 -15.85
N ILE A 81 4.17 2.95 -16.62
CA ILE A 81 3.94 2.89 -18.08
C ILE A 81 5.00 2.02 -18.77
N LEU A 82 6.26 2.17 -18.39
CA LEU A 82 7.34 1.38 -18.95
C LEU A 82 7.19 -0.10 -18.60
N SER A 83 6.79 -0.43 -17.37
CA SER A 83 6.53 -1.80 -16.95
C SER A 83 5.36 -2.42 -17.71
N VAL A 84 4.28 -1.67 -17.93
CA VAL A 84 3.17 -2.13 -18.76
C VAL A 84 3.60 -2.34 -20.20
N ARG A 85 4.35 -1.39 -20.77
CA ARG A 85 4.77 -1.43 -22.19
C ARG A 85 5.69 -2.61 -22.49
N TYR A 86 6.71 -2.79 -21.68
CA TYR A 86 7.78 -3.76 -21.91
C TYR A 86 7.61 -5.07 -21.13
N GLY A 87 6.62 -5.16 -20.26
CA GLY A 87 6.39 -6.37 -19.43
C GLY A 87 7.51 -6.66 -18.42
N ILE A 88 8.31 -5.67 -18.05
CA ILE A 88 9.48 -5.84 -17.17
C ILE A 88 9.28 -5.21 -15.80
N ASP A 89 9.93 -5.81 -14.82
CA ASP A 89 9.92 -5.33 -13.45
C ASP A 89 10.94 -4.21 -13.24
N ILE A 90 10.72 -3.37 -12.22
CA ILE A 90 11.63 -2.30 -11.84
C ILE A 90 13.05 -2.81 -11.55
N TRP A 91 13.18 -4.00 -11.01
CA TRP A 91 14.49 -4.61 -10.72
C TRP A 91 15.34 -4.84 -11.97
N ILE A 92 14.69 -5.10 -13.10
CA ILE A 92 15.35 -5.20 -14.39
C ILE A 92 15.77 -3.81 -14.89
N TRP A 93 14.91 -2.80 -14.73
CA TRP A 93 15.21 -1.42 -15.05
C TRP A 93 16.40 -0.90 -14.26
N LEU A 94 16.43 -1.16 -12.96
CA LEU A 94 17.53 -0.76 -12.09
C LEU A 94 18.88 -1.31 -12.53
N ARG A 95 18.90 -2.46 -13.23
CA ARG A 95 20.15 -2.99 -13.82
C ARG A 95 20.74 -2.08 -14.88
N SER A 96 19.92 -1.42 -15.66
CA SER A 96 20.40 -0.49 -16.70
C SER A 96 21.00 0.79 -16.11
N VAL A 97 20.56 1.17 -14.90
CA VAL A 97 21.01 2.40 -14.21
C VAL A 97 22.21 2.11 -13.28
N PHE A 98 22.12 1.08 -12.46
CA PHE A 98 23.10 0.77 -11.41
C PHE A 98 24.04 -0.38 -11.75
N GLY A 99 23.86 -1.01 -12.90
CA GLY A 99 24.61 -2.21 -13.27
C GLY A 99 24.23 -3.43 -12.41
N HIS A 100 24.82 -4.56 -12.72
CA HIS A 100 24.50 -5.83 -12.06
C HIS A 100 24.87 -5.85 -10.56
N PHE A 101 25.98 -5.24 -10.20
CA PHE A 101 26.43 -5.17 -8.80
C PHE A 101 25.60 -4.17 -7.99
N GLY A 102 25.33 -3.00 -8.55
CA GLY A 102 24.53 -1.97 -7.89
C GLY A 102 23.12 -2.43 -7.57
N VAL A 103 22.45 -3.19 -8.45
CA VAL A 103 21.14 -3.77 -8.18
C VAL A 103 21.16 -4.73 -7.00
N LYS A 104 22.20 -5.54 -6.83
CA LYS A 104 22.30 -6.44 -5.67
C LYS A 104 22.32 -5.63 -4.35
N ILE A 105 23.10 -4.55 -4.31
CA ILE A 105 23.17 -3.67 -3.13
C ILE A 105 21.80 -3.04 -2.89
N MET A 106 21.16 -2.47 -3.92
CA MET A 106 19.83 -1.85 -3.81
C MET A 106 18.78 -2.87 -3.33
N THR A 107 18.83 -4.10 -3.83
CA THR A 107 17.93 -5.17 -3.38
C THR A 107 18.06 -5.44 -1.89
N VAL A 108 19.29 -5.55 -1.39
CA VAL A 108 19.53 -5.75 0.05
C VAL A 108 19.01 -4.58 0.86
N ILE A 109 19.27 -3.34 0.44
CA ILE A 109 18.80 -2.13 1.11
C ILE A 109 17.26 -2.12 1.18
N ILE A 110 16.58 -2.40 0.06
CA ILE A 110 15.11 -2.39 0.01
C ILE A 110 14.52 -3.52 0.87
N ILE A 111 15.12 -4.70 0.89
CA ILE A 111 14.68 -5.79 1.78
C ILE A 111 14.77 -5.33 3.24
N VAL A 112 15.90 -4.75 3.65
CA VAL A 112 16.10 -4.26 5.02
C VAL A 112 15.09 -3.16 5.39
N ILE A 113 14.80 -2.24 4.47
CA ILE A 113 13.82 -1.16 4.69
C ILE A 113 12.40 -1.70 4.77
N ASN A 114 12.05 -2.70 3.96
CA ASN A 114 10.68 -3.25 3.95
C ASN A 114 10.42 -4.25 5.08
N PHE A 115 11.45 -4.88 5.64
CA PHE A 115 11.27 -5.89 6.67
C PHE A 115 10.50 -5.40 7.92
N PRO A 116 10.75 -4.19 8.46
CA PRO A 116 9.97 -3.65 9.58
C PRO A 116 8.47 -3.51 9.31
N TRP A 117 8.05 -3.31 8.04
CA TRP A 117 6.63 -3.22 7.71
C TRP A 117 5.85 -4.50 8.00
N TYR A 118 6.48 -5.66 7.87
CA TYR A 118 5.85 -6.93 8.26
C TYR A 118 5.58 -6.97 9.77
N ALA A 119 6.50 -6.44 10.57
CA ALA A 119 6.30 -6.35 12.02
C ALA A 119 5.16 -5.38 12.38
N VAL A 120 5.07 -4.23 11.69
CA VAL A 120 3.95 -3.29 11.87
C VAL A 120 2.61 -3.95 11.51
N CYS A 121 2.52 -4.67 10.40
CA CYS A 121 1.31 -5.38 10.01
C CYS A 121 0.92 -6.45 11.03
N ALA A 122 1.90 -7.22 11.54
CA ALA A 122 1.69 -8.26 12.53
C ALA A 122 1.19 -7.66 13.85
N GLU A 123 1.77 -6.54 14.28
CA GLU A 123 1.36 -5.80 15.49
C GLU A 123 -0.06 -5.27 15.37
N LEU A 124 -0.40 -4.60 14.26
CA LEU A 124 -1.74 -4.06 14.03
C LEU A 124 -2.79 -5.18 13.96
N PHE A 125 -2.47 -6.30 13.35
CA PHE A 125 -3.36 -7.46 13.32
C PHE A 125 -3.57 -8.04 14.72
N ALA A 126 -2.50 -8.25 15.49
CA ALA A 126 -2.57 -8.80 16.84
C ALA A 126 -3.37 -7.89 17.79
N SER A 127 -3.12 -6.58 17.73
CA SER A 127 -3.86 -5.57 18.48
C SER A 127 -5.34 -5.55 18.10
N SER A 128 -5.66 -5.65 16.79
CA SER A 128 -7.04 -5.71 16.31
C SER A 128 -7.77 -6.96 16.81
N MET A 129 -7.10 -8.11 16.82
CA MET A 129 -7.67 -9.36 17.36
C MET A 129 -7.96 -9.27 18.85
N LYS A 130 -7.07 -8.68 19.64
CA LYS A 130 -7.29 -8.45 21.09
C LYS A 130 -8.45 -7.50 21.33
N ASN A 131 -8.50 -6.39 20.60
CA ASN A 131 -9.60 -5.43 20.69
C ASN A 131 -10.95 -6.05 20.32
N LEU A 132 -10.97 -6.86 19.25
CA LEU A 132 -12.16 -7.59 18.86
C LEU A 132 -12.64 -8.56 19.97
N ALA A 133 -11.74 -9.31 20.57
CA ALA A 133 -12.06 -10.21 21.67
C ALA A 133 -12.61 -9.44 22.89
N ALA A 134 -12.02 -8.29 23.22
CA ALA A 134 -12.48 -7.43 24.31
C ALA A 134 -13.92 -6.92 24.09
N LEU A 135 -14.33 -6.64 22.84
CA LEU A 135 -15.72 -6.28 22.51
C LEU A 135 -16.72 -7.39 22.84
N PHE A 136 -16.29 -8.65 22.81
CA PHE A 136 -17.10 -9.80 23.23
C PHE A 136 -16.93 -10.15 24.72
N GLY A 137 -16.26 -9.31 25.50
CA GLY A 137 -16.02 -9.52 26.93
C GLY A 137 -14.94 -10.58 27.22
N LEU A 138 -14.11 -10.91 26.23
CA LEU A 138 -13.02 -11.88 26.38
C LEU A 138 -11.69 -11.15 26.62
N GLU A 139 -11.14 -11.27 27.82
CA GLU A 139 -9.80 -10.77 28.13
C GLU A 139 -8.77 -11.83 27.72
N LEU A 140 -8.06 -11.56 26.62
CA LEU A 140 -7.02 -12.45 26.14
C LEU A 140 -5.66 -12.15 26.81
N PRO A 141 -4.90 -13.17 27.24
CA PRO A 141 -3.59 -13.00 27.83
C PRO A 141 -2.60 -12.39 26.81
N ASP A 142 -1.62 -11.66 27.31
CA ASP A 142 -0.62 -10.97 26.45
C ASP A 142 0.22 -11.94 25.61
N SER A 143 0.39 -13.18 26.04
CA SER A 143 1.06 -14.22 25.25
C SER A 143 0.38 -14.50 23.90
N LEU A 144 -0.95 -14.33 23.80
CA LEU A 144 -1.68 -14.52 22.55
C LEU A 144 -1.41 -13.40 21.53
N HIS A 145 -0.95 -12.24 21.97
CA HIS A 145 -0.55 -11.17 21.07
C HIS A 145 0.54 -11.62 20.08
N LEU A 146 1.60 -12.26 20.60
CA LEU A 146 2.67 -12.83 19.77
C LEU A 146 2.12 -13.92 18.81
N VAL A 147 1.22 -14.77 19.30
CA VAL A 147 0.62 -15.83 18.50
C VAL A 147 -0.17 -15.25 17.32
N PHE A 148 -0.97 -14.21 17.54
CA PHE A 148 -1.71 -13.53 16.46
C PHE A 148 -0.76 -12.84 15.47
N GLY A 149 0.31 -12.22 15.94
CA GLY A 149 1.33 -11.64 15.05
C GLY A 149 1.99 -12.69 14.14
N ILE A 150 2.39 -13.82 14.71
CA ILE A 150 2.95 -14.95 13.93
C ILE A 150 1.91 -15.47 12.94
N LEU A 151 0.66 -15.65 13.36
CA LEU A 151 -0.41 -16.11 12.50
C LEU A 151 -0.63 -15.19 11.30
N CYS A 152 -0.61 -13.87 11.51
CA CYS A 152 -0.70 -12.88 10.44
C CYS A 152 0.39 -13.11 9.37
N VAL A 153 1.64 -13.23 9.81
CA VAL A 153 2.79 -13.44 8.91
C VAL A 153 2.66 -14.77 8.17
N LEU A 154 2.26 -15.83 8.85
CA LEU A 154 2.06 -17.16 8.23
C LEU A 154 0.96 -17.15 7.17
N ILE A 155 -0.19 -16.52 7.46
CA ILE A 155 -1.30 -16.39 6.50
C ILE A 155 -0.84 -15.58 5.28
N GLY A 156 -0.19 -14.44 5.49
CA GLY A 156 0.32 -13.60 4.41
C GLY A 156 1.34 -14.33 3.53
N THR A 157 2.27 -15.05 4.17
CA THR A 157 3.27 -15.88 3.47
C THR A 157 2.60 -16.99 2.67
N PHE A 158 1.59 -17.65 3.23
CA PHE A 158 0.85 -18.70 2.53
C PHE A 158 0.11 -18.18 1.30
N ILE A 159 -0.54 -17.00 1.41
CA ILE A 159 -1.21 -16.34 0.27
C ILE A 159 -0.18 -16.00 -0.82
N ALA A 160 0.96 -15.42 -0.44
CA ALA A 160 2.04 -15.08 -1.37
C ALA A 160 2.63 -16.32 -2.04
N TYR A 161 2.85 -17.40 -1.29
CA TYR A 161 3.37 -18.68 -1.80
C TYR A 161 2.45 -19.32 -2.84
N LYS A 162 1.14 -19.17 -2.69
CA LYS A 162 0.14 -19.67 -3.66
C LYS A 162 0.14 -18.90 -4.98
N GLY A 163 0.78 -17.75 -5.03
CA GLY A 163 0.99 -16.98 -6.26
C GLY A 163 -0.11 -15.98 -6.59
N ILE A 164 0.02 -15.37 -7.77
CA ILE A 164 -0.75 -14.22 -8.24
C ILE A 164 -2.27 -14.48 -8.24
N ALA A 165 -2.71 -15.67 -8.60
CA ALA A 165 -4.13 -16.01 -8.63
C ALA A 165 -4.78 -15.89 -7.25
N THR A 166 -4.09 -16.35 -6.20
CA THR A 166 -4.57 -16.27 -4.81
C THR A 166 -4.56 -14.84 -4.32
N ILE A 167 -3.51 -14.07 -4.62
CA ILE A 167 -3.44 -12.65 -4.29
C ILE A 167 -4.61 -11.90 -4.93
N THR A 168 -4.84 -12.09 -6.22
CA THR A 168 -5.95 -11.44 -6.96
C THR A 168 -7.32 -11.80 -6.36
N TRP A 169 -7.54 -13.07 -6.03
CA TRP A 169 -8.80 -13.49 -5.42
C TRP A 169 -8.98 -12.87 -4.03
N THR A 170 -7.94 -12.87 -3.22
CA THR A 170 -7.95 -12.28 -1.88
C THR A 170 -8.24 -10.78 -1.94
N THR A 171 -7.58 -10.04 -2.83
CA THR A 171 -7.79 -8.60 -2.97
C THR A 171 -9.16 -8.24 -3.51
N ARG A 172 -9.76 -9.05 -4.39
CA ARG A 172 -11.15 -8.86 -4.85
C ARG A 172 -12.18 -8.90 -3.71
N ILE A 173 -11.88 -9.58 -2.62
CA ILE A 173 -12.76 -9.67 -1.44
C ILE A 173 -12.37 -8.61 -0.41
N LEU A 174 -11.09 -8.56 -0.04
CA LEU A 174 -10.63 -7.72 1.08
C LEU A 174 -10.68 -6.22 0.75
N VAL A 175 -10.32 -5.83 -0.48
CA VAL A 175 -10.26 -4.40 -0.82
C VAL A 175 -11.63 -3.72 -0.77
N PRO A 176 -12.70 -4.28 -1.36
CA PRO A 176 -14.04 -3.69 -1.19
C PRO A 176 -14.51 -3.64 0.28
N LEU A 177 -14.16 -4.63 1.09
CA LEU A 177 -14.47 -4.61 2.52
C LEU A 177 -13.73 -3.51 3.25
N LEU A 178 -12.43 -3.34 3.00
CA LEU A 178 -11.61 -2.28 3.59
C LEU A 178 -12.08 -0.89 3.14
N LEU A 179 -12.42 -0.72 1.87
CA LEU A 179 -13.05 0.50 1.36
C LEU A 179 -14.36 0.80 2.08
N GLY A 180 -15.20 -0.22 2.26
CA GLY A 180 -16.47 -0.09 2.99
C GLY A 180 -16.26 0.35 4.43
N VAL A 181 -15.28 -0.22 5.13
CA VAL A 181 -14.88 0.19 6.48
C VAL A 181 -14.38 1.64 6.47
N GLY A 182 -13.52 2.01 5.52
CA GLY A 182 -13.02 3.38 5.40
C GLY A 182 -14.14 4.40 5.20
N VAL A 183 -15.06 4.13 4.28
CA VAL A 183 -16.23 4.98 4.06
C VAL A 183 -17.08 5.09 5.34
N MET A 184 -17.28 3.99 6.06
CA MET A 184 -18.02 3.97 7.31
C MET A 184 -17.33 4.85 8.38
N VAL A 185 -16.01 4.76 8.52
CA VAL A 185 -15.23 5.59 9.45
C VAL A 185 -15.39 7.07 9.11
N VAL A 186 -15.31 7.44 7.83
CA VAL A 186 -15.50 8.82 7.38
C VAL A 186 -16.93 9.30 7.71
N ILE A 187 -17.96 8.51 7.41
CA ILE A 187 -19.35 8.86 7.72
C ILE A 187 -19.54 9.06 9.22
N ILE A 188 -19.06 8.13 10.04
CA ILE A 188 -19.15 8.24 11.50
C ILE A 188 -18.41 9.48 11.99
N GLY A 189 -17.22 9.76 11.50
CA GLY A 189 -16.45 10.95 11.87
C GLY A 189 -17.21 12.25 11.60
N PHE A 190 -17.77 12.40 10.40
CA PHE A 190 -18.51 13.61 10.01
C PHE A 190 -19.92 13.70 10.60
N THR A 191 -20.52 12.60 11.01
CA THR A 191 -21.83 12.62 11.70
C THR A 191 -21.70 12.80 13.20
N SER A 192 -20.61 12.34 13.80
CA SER A 192 -20.38 12.43 15.25
C SER A 192 -19.83 13.78 15.71
N VAL A 193 -19.12 14.48 14.80
CA VAL A 193 -18.48 15.78 15.11
C VAL A 193 -18.93 16.82 14.10
N PRO A 194 -19.39 18.02 14.53
CA PRO A 194 -19.74 19.10 13.61
C PRO A 194 -18.57 19.45 12.68
N PHE A 195 -18.84 19.62 11.39
CA PHE A 195 -17.82 19.93 10.39
C PHE A 195 -16.95 21.14 10.76
N GLU A 196 -17.55 22.16 11.39
CA GLU A 196 -16.82 23.33 11.84
C GLU A 196 -15.71 23.01 12.85
N VAL A 197 -15.94 22.04 13.72
CA VAL A 197 -14.95 21.60 14.71
C VAL A 197 -13.79 20.90 14.01
N ILE A 198 -14.08 20.01 13.06
CA ILE A 198 -13.06 19.33 12.26
C ILE A 198 -12.27 20.34 11.43
N TRP A 199 -12.95 21.27 10.76
CA TRP A 199 -12.35 22.26 9.88
C TRP A 199 -11.43 23.25 10.60
N ASN A 200 -11.79 23.60 11.84
CA ASN A 200 -11.03 24.53 12.67
C ASN A 200 -10.11 23.81 13.68
N TYR A 201 -10.00 22.49 13.60
CA TYR A 201 -9.13 21.72 14.48
C TYR A 201 -7.70 22.22 14.42
N LYS A 202 -7.09 22.35 15.60
CA LYS A 202 -5.66 22.71 15.77
C LYS A 202 -5.07 21.75 16.79
N PRO A 203 -3.93 21.11 16.47
CA PRO A 203 -3.25 20.26 17.45
C PRO A 203 -2.79 21.10 18.64
N ALA A 204 -2.99 20.59 19.85
CA ALA A 204 -2.71 21.32 21.09
C ALA A 204 -1.21 21.51 21.31
N ASN A 205 -0.40 20.50 21.00
CA ASN A 205 1.05 20.55 21.14
C ASN A 205 1.71 19.69 20.06
N THR A 206 2.43 20.32 19.15
CA THR A 206 3.12 19.62 18.07
C THR A 206 4.55 19.21 18.45
N GLY A 207 5.05 19.61 19.63
CA GLY A 207 6.44 19.40 20.04
C GLY A 207 7.47 20.27 19.32
N TYR A 208 7.04 21.13 18.39
CA TYR A 208 7.93 22.00 17.61
C TYR A 208 7.64 23.47 17.83
N SER A 209 8.69 24.27 18.03
CA SER A 209 8.58 25.74 18.19
C SER A 209 8.18 26.43 16.88
N ASN A 210 8.57 25.87 15.74
CA ASN A 210 8.26 26.41 14.42
C ASN A 210 7.09 25.64 13.78
N ARG A 211 6.00 26.34 13.43
CA ARG A 211 4.80 25.74 12.81
C ARG A 211 5.00 25.21 11.40
N ILE A 212 6.08 25.58 10.72
CA ILE A 212 6.42 25.10 9.37
C ILE A 212 6.94 23.66 9.44
N ILE A 213 7.69 23.30 10.50
CA ILE A 213 8.30 21.98 10.62
C ILE A 213 7.25 20.85 10.62
N PRO A 214 6.19 20.87 11.46
CA PRO A 214 5.15 19.85 11.41
C PRO A 214 4.48 19.74 10.03
N TYR A 215 4.31 20.86 9.33
CA TYR A 215 3.71 20.87 8.00
C TYR A 215 4.62 20.20 6.95
N ILE A 216 5.93 20.48 6.99
CA ILE A 216 6.90 19.79 6.13
C ILE A 216 6.93 18.29 6.43
N ILE A 217 6.93 17.93 7.73
CA ILE A 217 6.88 16.52 8.15
C ILE A 217 5.61 15.82 7.61
N SER A 218 4.48 16.52 7.60
CA SER A 218 3.24 15.95 7.03
C SER A 218 3.36 15.66 5.54
N ILE A 219 3.95 16.54 4.75
CA ILE A 219 4.20 16.32 3.31
C ILE A 219 5.21 15.20 3.11
N GLU A 220 6.31 15.23 3.87
CA GLU A 220 7.37 14.24 3.80
C GLU A 220 6.87 12.84 4.18
N ALA A 221 6.05 12.72 5.23
CA ALA A 221 5.51 11.44 5.67
C ALA A 221 4.62 10.80 4.59
N ASN A 222 3.77 11.58 3.92
CA ASN A 222 2.97 11.09 2.81
C ASN A 222 3.83 10.68 1.62
N PHE A 223 4.83 11.50 1.28
CA PHE A 223 5.79 11.17 0.23
C PHE A 223 6.59 9.90 0.57
N ALA A 224 7.14 9.80 1.78
CA ALA A 224 7.94 8.67 2.22
C ALA A 224 7.14 7.38 2.30
N PHE A 225 5.88 7.45 2.74
CA PHE A 225 4.98 6.31 2.77
C PHE A 225 4.83 5.67 1.39
N VAL A 226 4.56 6.48 0.38
CA VAL A 226 4.39 5.98 -0.99
C VAL A 226 5.69 5.41 -1.56
N ILE A 227 6.85 6.03 -1.27
CA ILE A 227 8.13 5.55 -1.79
C ILE A 227 8.50 4.16 -1.27
N THR A 228 8.04 3.77 -0.09
CA THR A 228 8.28 2.44 0.46
C THR A 228 7.59 1.33 -0.33
N LEU A 229 6.55 1.65 -1.09
CA LEU A 229 5.79 0.72 -1.92
C LEU A 229 6.43 0.45 -3.29
N VAL A 230 7.57 1.09 -3.59
CA VAL A 230 8.25 1.01 -4.88
C VAL A 230 8.51 -0.43 -5.35
N GLY A 231 8.83 -1.33 -4.44
CA GLY A 231 9.10 -2.73 -4.76
C GLY A 231 7.90 -3.50 -5.33
N GLY A 232 6.67 -3.11 -4.99
CA GLY A 232 5.43 -3.75 -5.46
C GLY A 232 4.86 -3.14 -6.75
N MET A 233 5.27 -1.92 -7.07
CA MET A 233 4.58 -1.10 -8.08
C MET A 233 4.82 -1.47 -9.54
N SER A 234 5.81 -2.26 -9.84
CA SER A 234 6.06 -2.75 -11.20
C SER A 234 5.57 -4.18 -11.41
N GLY A 235 5.47 -4.96 -10.35
CA GLY A 235 5.04 -6.35 -10.39
C GLY A 235 3.61 -6.52 -10.93
N VAL A 236 2.69 -5.67 -10.51
CA VAL A 236 1.29 -5.66 -10.98
C VAL A 236 1.15 -4.97 -12.34
N PRO A 237 1.68 -3.75 -12.55
CA PRO A 237 1.57 -3.07 -13.85
C PRO A 237 2.10 -3.88 -15.03
N ARG A 238 3.22 -4.58 -14.91
CA ARG A 238 3.74 -5.41 -16.01
C ARG A 238 2.78 -6.50 -16.51
N LEU A 239 1.84 -6.93 -15.64
CA LEU A 239 0.80 -7.91 -15.96
C LEU A 239 -0.49 -7.29 -16.51
N THR A 240 -0.53 -5.96 -16.64
CA THR A 240 -1.70 -5.23 -17.11
C THR A 240 -1.73 -5.16 -18.63
N LYS A 241 -2.89 -5.42 -19.23
CA LYS A 241 -3.07 -5.57 -20.68
C LYS A 241 -2.85 -4.29 -21.48
N SER A 242 -3.10 -3.09 -20.91
CA SER A 242 -2.94 -1.83 -21.59
C SER A 242 -2.30 -0.77 -20.71
N GLU A 243 -1.52 0.13 -21.32
CA GLU A 243 -0.89 1.27 -20.63
C GLU A 243 -1.94 2.17 -19.96
N ARG A 244 -3.07 2.40 -20.62
CA ARG A 244 -4.17 3.20 -20.09
C ARG A 244 -4.75 2.58 -18.81
N SER A 245 -4.95 1.25 -18.81
CA SER A 245 -5.44 0.55 -17.61
C SER A 245 -4.44 0.60 -16.47
N GLY A 246 -3.15 0.43 -16.75
CA GLY A 246 -2.11 0.53 -15.74
C GLY A 246 -1.99 1.93 -15.15
N PHE A 247 -1.99 2.95 -16.02
CA PHE A 247 -1.94 4.34 -15.61
C PHE A 247 -3.10 4.73 -14.69
N TRP A 248 -4.35 4.48 -15.12
CA TRP A 248 -5.51 4.86 -14.33
C TRP A 248 -5.72 4.01 -13.08
N ALA A 249 -5.34 2.74 -13.11
CA ALA A 249 -5.38 1.90 -11.91
C ALA A 249 -4.45 2.44 -10.82
N GLU A 250 -3.26 2.89 -11.19
CA GLU A 250 -2.29 3.48 -10.26
C GLU A 250 -2.73 4.88 -9.78
N CYS A 251 -3.27 5.72 -10.66
CA CYS A 251 -3.75 7.05 -10.28
C CYS A 251 -4.90 6.98 -9.27
N LEU A 252 -5.92 6.17 -9.56
CA LEU A 252 -7.11 6.08 -8.71
C LEU A 252 -6.84 5.36 -7.40
N ASP A 253 -5.89 4.45 -7.36
CA ASP A 253 -5.43 3.81 -6.16
C ASP A 253 -4.88 4.82 -5.14
N ARG A 254 -4.07 5.78 -5.60
CA ARG A 254 -3.51 6.83 -4.76
C ARG A 254 -4.54 7.84 -4.30
N ASP A 255 -5.46 8.24 -5.18
CA ASP A 255 -6.56 9.13 -4.81
C ASP A 255 -7.45 8.49 -3.72
N CYS A 256 -7.63 7.15 -3.75
CA CYS A 256 -8.33 6.44 -2.70
C CYS A 256 -7.57 6.47 -1.37
N GLN A 257 -6.24 6.38 -1.38
CA GLN A 257 -5.43 6.47 -0.16
C GLN A 257 -5.61 7.82 0.54
N ASP A 258 -5.57 8.92 -0.23
CA ASP A 258 -5.70 10.27 0.31
C ASP A 258 -7.09 10.56 0.89
N LEU A 259 -8.10 9.80 0.48
CA LEU A 259 -9.46 9.93 1.00
C LEU A 259 -9.59 9.37 2.44
N PHE A 260 -8.67 8.50 2.87
CA PHE A 260 -8.69 7.82 4.17
C PHE A 260 -7.62 8.32 5.15
N LEU A 261 -6.74 9.21 4.73
CA LEU A 261 -5.85 9.99 5.60
C LEU A 261 -6.57 11.21 6.15
#